data_bd6ee96db5072a0777d6cba65e9009f3
#
_entry.id   bd6ee96db5072a0777d6cba65e9009f3
#
_cell.length_a   1.000
_cell.length_b   1.000
_cell.length_c   1.000
_cell.angle_alpha   90.00
_cell.angle_beta   90.00
_cell.angle_gamma   90.00
#
_symmetry.space_group_name_H-M   'P 1'
#
loop_
_entity.id
_entity.type
_entity.pdbx_description
1 polymer ?
#
loop_
_entity_poly.entity_id
_entity_poly.type
_entity_poly.pdbx_seq_one_letter_code
_entity_poly.pdbx_strand_id
1 'polypeptide(L)'
;MRLAISNIAWDIAEDAAVASLLNRYAIDAIDIAPGKYFAVPAKATDADIKVVKNWWAERGIEITGMQALLFGTTGFNVFGTANAQQAMLQHLSHVCRIGAGLGAKRIVFGSPKNRDRSGLNDAQAIEIAVAFFRQLGDIAQSYGVMICLEPNPSHYGANFMINSAETASITRQIAHQAICMQLDTGALTMNNELPKTVLRDSVELIGHVHASEPDLVPLGDGATNHLQMCAAIKQHLPQHLVCIEMVATQHEPHLVSIERALKVAISAYRQDSTK
;
A
#
# COMPACT_ATOMS: atom_id res chain seq x y z
N MET A 1 10.41 -14.88 -4.51
CA MET A 1 10.35 -13.44 -4.14
C MET A 1 10.20 -13.31 -2.64
N ARG A 2 10.69 -12.23 -2.01
CA ARG A 2 10.43 -11.92 -0.60
C ARG A 2 8.96 -11.54 -0.42
N LEU A 3 8.33 -12.07 0.64
CA LEU A 3 6.92 -11.81 0.92
C LEU A 3 6.77 -11.02 2.22
N ALA A 4 5.75 -10.19 2.27
CA ALA A 4 5.25 -9.52 3.46
C ALA A 4 3.74 -9.69 3.56
N ILE A 5 3.15 -9.23 4.66
CA ILE A 5 1.71 -9.11 4.82
C ILE A 5 1.38 -7.81 5.55
N SER A 6 0.29 -7.17 5.15
CA SER A 6 -0.19 -5.98 5.82
C SER A 6 -0.95 -6.30 7.10
N ASN A 7 -0.72 -5.50 8.14
CA ASN A 7 -1.40 -5.66 9.42
C ASN A 7 -2.87 -5.23 9.42
N ILE A 8 -3.43 -4.83 8.28
CA ILE A 8 -4.89 -4.67 8.18
C ILE A 8 -5.64 -6.00 8.29
N ALA A 9 -4.91 -7.12 8.13
CA ALA A 9 -5.44 -8.48 8.22
C ALA A 9 -5.74 -8.98 9.64
N TRP A 10 -5.35 -8.26 10.71
CA TRP A 10 -5.55 -8.69 12.11
C TRP A 10 -5.63 -7.52 13.08
N ASP A 11 -6.07 -7.74 14.30
CA ASP A 11 -6.04 -6.75 15.37
C ASP A 11 -4.69 -6.73 16.09
N ILE A 12 -4.21 -5.56 16.55
CA ILE A 12 -2.90 -5.41 17.20
C ILE A 12 -2.76 -6.29 18.46
N ALA A 13 -3.86 -6.66 19.11
CA ALA A 13 -3.84 -7.59 20.23
C ALA A 13 -3.35 -9.01 19.81
N GLU A 14 -3.38 -9.32 18.51
CA GLU A 14 -2.94 -10.59 17.94
C GLU A 14 -1.50 -10.54 17.42
N ASP A 15 -0.82 -9.40 17.48
CA ASP A 15 0.54 -9.21 16.93
C ASP A 15 1.50 -10.33 17.33
N ALA A 16 1.48 -10.78 18.60
CA ALA A 16 2.37 -11.84 19.08
C ALA A 16 2.08 -13.21 18.43
N ALA A 17 0.81 -13.53 18.25
CA ALA A 17 0.39 -14.77 17.61
C ALA A 17 0.69 -14.74 16.11
N VAL A 18 0.43 -13.58 15.48
CA VAL A 18 0.76 -13.36 14.06
C VAL A 18 2.26 -13.41 13.82
N ALA A 19 3.10 -12.77 14.65
CA ALA A 19 4.55 -12.84 14.53
C ALA A 19 5.05 -14.30 14.59
N SER A 20 4.49 -15.09 15.51
CA SER A 20 4.81 -16.52 15.61
C SER A 20 4.38 -17.29 14.35
N LEU A 21 3.24 -16.96 13.78
CA LEU A 21 2.76 -17.55 12.53
C LEU A 21 3.67 -17.17 11.36
N LEU A 22 4.02 -15.89 11.21
CA LEU A 22 4.91 -15.40 10.15
C LEU A 22 6.27 -16.11 10.18
N ASN A 23 6.86 -16.26 11.37
CA ASN A 23 8.13 -16.96 11.56
C ASN A 23 8.05 -18.44 11.14
N ARG A 24 6.94 -19.15 11.41
CA ARG A 24 6.73 -20.53 10.94
C ARG A 24 6.78 -20.65 9.41
N TYR A 25 6.34 -19.62 8.70
CA TYR A 25 6.32 -19.56 7.23
C TYR A 25 7.53 -18.82 6.64
N ALA A 26 8.51 -18.45 7.46
CA ALA A 26 9.67 -17.66 7.07
C ALA A 26 9.26 -16.37 6.33
N ILE A 27 8.26 -15.66 6.86
CA ILE A 27 7.88 -14.29 6.45
C ILE A 27 8.54 -13.35 7.45
N ASP A 28 9.42 -12.50 6.96
CA ASP A 28 10.27 -11.60 7.76
C ASP A 28 9.95 -10.12 7.56
N ALA A 29 8.81 -9.82 6.95
CA ALA A 29 8.42 -8.45 6.62
C ALA A 29 6.91 -8.24 6.77
N ILE A 30 6.54 -7.02 7.18
CA ILE A 30 5.13 -6.55 7.23
C ILE A 30 5.03 -5.13 6.71
N ASP A 31 3.83 -4.80 6.23
CA ASP A 31 3.37 -3.42 6.11
C ASP A 31 2.38 -3.11 7.22
N ILE A 32 2.30 -1.86 7.64
CA ILE A 32 1.40 -1.47 8.72
C ILE A 32 0.44 -0.34 8.33
N ALA A 33 -0.74 -0.36 8.91
CA ALA A 33 -1.64 0.78 9.00
C ALA A 33 -1.22 1.63 10.21
N PRO A 34 -0.67 2.84 10.05
CA PRO A 34 -0.11 3.61 11.15
C PRO A 34 -1.16 3.94 12.22
N GLY A 35 -2.42 4.13 11.83
CA GLY A 35 -3.51 4.42 12.76
C GLY A 35 -3.79 3.33 13.77
N LYS A 36 -3.35 2.08 13.54
CA LYS A 36 -3.49 0.99 14.51
C LYS A 36 -2.57 1.16 15.72
N TYR A 37 -1.38 1.75 15.54
CA TYR A 37 -0.42 2.00 16.62
C TYR A 37 -0.42 3.46 17.07
N PHE A 38 -0.73 4.38 16.16
CA PHE A 38 -0.64 5.83 16.38
C PHE A 38 -1.98 6.47 16.01
N ALA A 39 -2.98 6.36 16.88
CA ALA A 39 -4.33 6.86 16.65
C ALA A 39 -4.37 8.35 16.27
N VAL A 40 -3.40 9.14 16.76
CA VAL A 40 -3.22 10.54 16.42
C VAL A 40 -1.77 10.73 15.96
N PRO A 41 -1.45 10.63 14.66
CA PRO A 41 -0.08 10.68 14.13
C PRO A 41 0.74 11.90 14.58
N ALA A 42 0.09 13.05 14.75
CA ALA A 42 0.72 14.27 15.24
C ALA A 42 1.26 14.17 16.68
N LYS A 43 0.71 13.26 17.49
CA LYS A 43 1.10 13.05 18.90
C LYS A 43 2.13 11.92 19.08
N ALA A 44 2.35 11.10 18.06
CA ALA A 44 3.32 10.01 18.12
C ALA A 44 4.72 10.59 18.37
N THR A 45 5.37 10.18 19.45
CA THR A 45 6.78 10.57 19.73
C THR A 45 7.74 9.60 19.03
N ASP A 46 9.00 10.01 18.88
CA ASP A 46 10.03 9.13 18.33
C ASP A 46 10.29 7.90 19.24
N ALA A 47 10.05 8.06 20.55
CA ALA A 47 10.10 6.95 21.50
C ALA A 47 8.99 5.93 21.23
N ASP A 48 7.75 6.35 21.00
CA ASP A 48 6.63 5.47 20.67
C ASP A 48 6.88 4.71 19.37
N ILE A 49 7.39 5.43 18.36
CA ILE A 49 7.73 4.83 17.06
C ILE A 49 8.82 3.76 17.22
N LYS A 50 9.85 4.06 18.02
CA LYS A 50 10.94 3.13 18.30
C LYS A 50 10.47 1.89 19.04
N VAL A 51 9.52 2.02 19.97
CA VAL A 51 8.91 0.87 20.68
C VAL A 51 8.27 -0.09 19.68
N VAL A 52 7.42 0.39 18.77
CA VAL A 52 6.76 -0.44 17.75
C VAL A 52 7.80 -1.09 16.84
N LYS A 53 8.78 -0.32 16.34
CA LYS A 53 9.84 -0.84 15.48
C LYS A 53 10.63 -1.96 16.15
N ASN A 54 11.09 -1.73 17.38
CA ASN A 54 11.91 -2.69 18.11
C ASN A 54 11.12 -3.96 18.42
N TRP A 55 9.84 -3.83 18.77
CA TRP A 55 8.99 -4.97 19.07
C TRP A 55 8.91 -5.98 17.92
N TRP A 56 8.77 -5.50 16.68
CA TRP A 56 8.78 -6.34 15.47
C TRP A 56 10.18 -6.83 15.13
N ALA A 57 11.19 -5.97 15.23
CA ALA A 57 12.59 -6.32 14.94
C ALA A 57 13.13 -7.42 15.87
N GLU A 58 12.79 -7.40 17.16
CA GLU A 58 13.14 -8.43 18.14
C GLU A 58 12.57 -9.81 17.79
N ARG A 59 11.54 -9.85 16.93
CA ARG A 59 10.92 -11.06 16.40
C ARG A 59 11.40 -11.43 15.00
N GLY A 60 12.43 -10.73 14.50
CA GLY A 60 13.00 -10.94 13.17
C GLY A 60 12.12 -10.45 12.03
N ILE A 61 11.19 -9.53 12.30
CA ILE A 61 10.25 -9.00 11.31
C ILE A 61 10.53 -7.52 11.07
N GLU A 62 10.77 -7.15 9.81
CA GLU A 62 10.98 -5.79 9.34
C GLU A 62 9.66 -5.13 8.99
N ILE A 63 9.50 -3.84 9.30
CA ILE A 63 8.41 -3.02 8.78
C ILE A 63 8.89 -2.37 7.47
N THR A 64 8.32 -2.77 6.33
CA THR A 64 8.79 -2.39 4.99
C THR A 64 7.97 -1.31 4.34
N GLY A 65 6.68 -1.23 4.66
CA GLY A 65 5.76 -0.26 4.10
C GLY A 65 4.66 0.16 5.05
N MET A 66 3.87 1.12 4.60
CA MET A 66 2.65 1.55 5.29
C MET A 66 1.52 1.76 4.30
N GLN A 67 0.29 1.50 4.75
CA GLN A 67 -0.93 1.75 4.00
C GLN A 67 -2.05 2.29 4.90
N ALA A 68 -3.24 2.54 4.38
CA ALA A 68 -4.37 3.09 5.14
C ALA A 68 -4.04 4.40 5.87
N LEU A 69 -3.26 5.27 5.24
CA LEU A 69 -2.65 6.49 5.81
C LEU A 69 -3.69 7.50 6.33
N LEU A 70 -4.89 7.47 5.74
CA LEU A 70 -5.98 8.41 5.98
C LEU A 70 -7.21 7.72 6.60
N PHE A 71 -7.06 6.46 7.05
CA PHE A 71 -8.15 5.72 7.67
C PHE A 71 -8.64 6.45 8.94
N GLY A 72 -9.97 6.56 9.08
CA GLY A 72 -10.59 7.25 10.21
C GLY A 72 -10.53 8.79 10.15
N THR A 73 -9.90 9.39 9.13
CA THR A 73 -9.90 10.84 8.95
C THR A 73 -11.16 11.33 8.25
N THR A 74 -11.49 12.61 8.46
CA THR A 74 -12.60 13.31 7.82
C THR A 74 -12.15 14.67 7.30
N GLY A 75 -12.82 15.18 6.26
CA GLY A 75 -12.57 16.53 5.74
C GLY A 75 -11.31 16.67 4.87
N PHE A 76 -10.54 15.61 4.66
CA PHE A 76 -9.36 15.61 3.79
C PHE A 76 -9.74 15.20 2.37
N ASN A 77 -9.35 16.03 1.40
CA ASN A 77 -9.49 15.70 -0.03
C ASN A 77 -8.41 16.45 -0.83
N VAL A 78 -7.73 15.75 -1.74
CA VAL A 78 -6.77 16.33 -2.71
C VAL A 78 -7.40 17.47 -3.49
N PHE A 79 -8.69 17.36 -3.81
CA PHE A 79 -9.47 18.35 -4.57
C PHE A 79 -10.32 19.27 -3.68
N GLY A 80 -10.07 19.25 -2.36
CA GLY A 80 -10.78 20.09 -1.40
C GLY A 80 -10.32 21.56 -1.43
N THR A 81 -10.81 22.33 -0.46
CA THR A 81 -10.34 23.71 -0.27
C THR A 81 -8.84 23.74 0.08
N ALA A 82 -8.20 24.90 -0.12
CA ALA A 82 -6.79 25.09 0.24
C ALA A 82 -6.50 24.70 1.71
N ASN A 83 -7.41 25.02 2.63
CA ASN A 83 -7.29 24.63 4.04
C ASN A 83 -7.36 23.11 4.24
N ALA A 84 -8.26 22.42 3.52
CA ALA A 84 -8.38 20.96 3.58
C ALA A 84 -7.13 20.26 3.02
N GLN A 85 -6.60 20.77 1.91
CA GLN A 85 -5.35 20.28 1.33
C GLN A 85 -4.16 20.48 2.28
N GLN A 86 -4.03 21.67 2.86
CA GLN A 86 -2.96 21.97 3.81
C GLN A 86 -3.02 21.11 5.07
N ALA A 87 -4.22 20.92 5.63
CA ALA A 87 -4.42 20.03 6.78
C ALA A 87 -4.09 18.57 6.44
N MET A 88 -4.44 18.12 5.24
CA MET A 88 -4.09 16.79 4.75
C MET A 88 -2.58 16.61 4.57
N LEU A 89 -1.88 17.59 3.98
CA LEU A 89 -0.42 17.58 3.84
C LEU A 89 0.26 17.55 5.21
N GLN A 90 -0.24 18.32 6.18
CA GLN A 90 0.28 18.31 7.55
C GLN A 90 0.09 16.93 8.22
N HIS A 91 -1.07 16.31 8.07
CA HIS A 91 -1.31 14.95 8.56
C HIS A 91 -0.35 13.96 7.90
N LEU A 92 -0.21 13.99 6.58
CA LEU A 92 0.68 13.10 5.83
C LEU A 92 2.15 13.35 6.17
N SER A 93 2.56 14.56 6.54
CA SER A 93 3.90 14.84 7.07
C SER A 93 4.19 14.06 8.36
N HIS A 94 3.23 14.01 9.29
CA HIS A 94 3.35 13.18 10.48
C HIS A 94 3.42 11.68 10.15
N VAL A 95 2.65 11.24 9.17
CA VAL A 95 2.69 9.85 8.68
C VAL A 95 4.04 9.54 8.05
N CYS A 96 4.60 10.42 7.22
CA CYS A 96 5.95 10.26 6.65
C CYS A 96 7.03 10.16 7.74
N ARG A 97 6.95 11.00 8.78
CA ARG A 97 7.84 10.92 9.94
C ARG A 97 7.77 9.58 10.65
N ILE A 98 6.55 9.08 10.87
CA ILE A 98 6.33 7.75 11.46
C ILE A 98 6.96 6.67 10.57
N GLY A 99 6.72 6.71 9.27
CA GLY A 99 7.30 5.75 8.31
C GLY A 99 8.82 5.74 8.36
N ALA A 100 9.45 6.91 8.34
CA ALA A 100 10.90 7.05 8.46
C ALA A 100 11.44 6.42 9.76
N GLY A 101 10.79 6.72 10.88
CA GLY A 101 11.19 6.19 12.18
C GLY A 101 11.03 4.67 12.30
N LEU A 102 9.99 4.10 11.71
CA LEU A 102 9.76 2.65 11.63
C LEU A 102 10.73 1.95 10.68
N GLY A 103 11.27 2.64 9.69
CA GLY A 103 12.05 2.09 8.58
C GLY A 103 11.20 1.73 7.37
N ALA A 104 9.91 2.01 7.39
CA ALA A 104 8.99 1.82 6.26
C ALA A 104 9.28 2.85 5.19
N LYS A 105 9.80 2.42 4.05
CA LYS A 105 10.21 3.31 2.95
C LYS A 105 9.16 3.48 1.88
N ARG A 106 8.13 2.64 1.86
CA ARG A 106 7.05 2.64 0.87
C ARG A 106 5.74 2.95 1.58
N ILE A 107 5.10 4.04 1.20
CA ILE A 107 3.89 4.55 1.87
C ILE A 107 2.79 4.65 0.83
N VAL A 108 1.80 3.76 0.91
CA VAL A 108 0.76 3.60 -0.11
C VAL A 108 -0.37 4.60 0.10
N PHE A 109 -0.57 5.47 -0.89
CA PHE A 109 -1.69 6.40 -0.96
C PHE A 109 -2.82 5.79 -1.80
N GLY A 110 -3.74 5.10 -1.14
CA GLY A 110 -4.81 4.31 -1.77
C GLY A 110 -6.24 4.72 -1.42
N SER A 111 -6.49 5.86 -0.76
CA SER A 111 -7.84 6.21 -0.31
C SER A 111 -8.71 6.88 -1.40
N PRO A 112 -9.81 6.25 -1.89
CA PRO A 112 -10.73 6.87 -2.85
C PRO A 112 -11.39 8.14 -2.31
N LYS A 113 -11.85 8.11 -1.07
CA LYS A 113 -12.58 9.23 -0.41
C LYS A 113 -11.77 10.52 -0.33
N ASN A 114 -10.45 10.40 -0.29
CA ASN A 114 -9.55 11.53 -0.11
C ASN A 114 -9.04 12.10 -1.44
N ARG A 115 -9.55 11.60 -2.57
CA ARG A 115 -9.26 12.07 -3.94
C ARG A 115 -10.50 12.14 -4.82
N ASP A 116 -11.64 12.49 -4.22
CA ASP A 116 -12.89 12.71 -4.94
C ASP A 116 -12.81 14.03 -5.70
N ARG A 117 -12.80 13.94 -7.06
CA ARG A 117 -12.72 15.07 -7.99
C ARG A 117 -14.07 15.57 -8.49
N SER A 118 -15.15 15.19 -7.83
CA SER A 118 -16.50 15.58 -8.26
C SER A 118 -16.62 17.08 -8.49
N GLY A 119 -17.22 17.45 -9.62
CA GLY A 119 -17.37 18.86 -10.04
C GLY A 119 -16.18 19.45 -10.82
N LEU A 120 -15.08 18.70 -11.00
CA LEU A 120 -13.93 19.14 -11.79
C LEU A 120 -13.86 18.41 -13.13
N ASN A 121 -13.41 19.13 -14.18
CA ASN A 121 -13.01 18.50 -15.43
C ASN A 121 -11.62 17.88 -15.31
N ASP A 122 -11.20 17.09 -16.31
CA ASP A 122 -9.93 16.36 -16.28
C ASP A 122 -8.72 17.29 -16.15
N ALA A 123 -8.69 18.40 -16.90
CA ALA A 123 -7.57 19.34 -16.87
C ALA A 123 -7.40 19.98 -15.49
N GLN A 124 -8.49 20.41 -14.88
CA GLN A 124 -8.51 20.98 -13.53
C GLN A 124 -8.05 19.95 -12.48
N ALA A 125 -8.56 18.72 -12.56
CA ALA A 125 -8.20 17.66 -11.65
C ALA A 125 -6.69 17.31 -11.75
N ILE A 126 -6.15 17.21 -12.95
CA ILE A 126 -4.73 16.96 -13.19
C ILE A 126 -3.88 18.08 -12.61
N GLU A 127 -4.21 19.34 -12.89
CA GLU A 127 -3.45 20.50 -12.39
C GLU A 127 -3.37 20.50 -10.84
N ILE A 128 -4.52 20.33 -10.18
CA ILE A 128 -4.60 20.31 -8.71
C ILE A 128 -3.83 19.10 -8.15
N ALA A 129 -4.03 17.91 -8.72
CA ALA A 129 -3.37 16.70 -8.24
C ALA A 129 -1.85 16.79 -8.39
N VAL A 130 -1.34 17.27 -9.53
CA VAL A 130 0.10 17.44 -9.75
C VAL A 130 0.70 18.40 -8.74
N ALA A 131 0.04 19.54 -8.48
CA ALA A 131 0.50 20.51 -7.50
C ALA A 131 0.51 19.94 -6.07
N PHE A 132 -0.55 19.22 -5.68
CA PHE A 132 -0.67 18.59 -4.36
C PHE A 132 0.38 17.49 -4.16
N PHE A 133 0.50 16.56 -5.11
CA PHE A 133 1.42 15.44 -4.97
C PHE A 133 2.90 15.84 -5.10
N ARG A 134 3.23 16.95 -5.77
CA ARG A 134 4.59 17.53 -5.69
C ARG A 134 4.92 17.99 -4.29
N GLN A 135 4.03 18.73 -3.63
CA GLN A 135 4.23 19.14 -2.24
C GLN A 135 4.34 17.94 -1.29
N LEU A 136 3.49 16.91 -1.49
CA LEU A 136 3.60 15.66 -0.73
C LEU A 136 4.93 14.94 -1.02
N GLY A 137 5.41 14.99 -2.24
CA GLY A 137 6.72 14.46 -2.66
C GLY A 137 7.86 15.13 -1.93
N ASP A 138 7.87 16.48 -1.86
CA ASP A 138 8.88 17.24 -1.10
C ASP A 138 8.89 16.82 0.38
N ILE A 139 7.70 16.67 0.98
CA ILE A 139 7.55 16.18 2.36
C ILE A 139 8.14 14.77 2.49
N ALA A 140 7.72 13.83 1.65
CA ALA A 140 8.18 12.45 1.70
C ALA A 140 9.71 12.35 1.53
N GLN A 141 10.27 13.12 0.60
CA GLN A 141 11.70 13.19 0.36
C GLN A 141 12.46 13.68 1.59
N SER A 142 11.95 14.69 2.29
CA SER A 142 12.60 15.23 3.51
C SER A 142 12.71 14.19 4.63
N TYR A 143 11.83 13.17 4.63
CA TYR A 143 11.87 12.04 5.56
C TYR A 143 12.55 10.79 4.98
N GLY A 144 12.97 10.80 3.71
CA GLY A 144 13.60 9.65 3.06
C GLY A 144 12.63 8.48 2.80
N VAL A 145 11.35 8.77 2.60
CA VAL A 145 10.29 7.82 2.24
C VAL A 145 9.73 8.12 0.85
N MET A 146 8.99 7.18 0.27
CA MET A 146 8.33 7.35 -1.03
C MET A 146 6.83 7.12 -0.90
N ILE A 147 6.05 7.98 -1.53
CA ILE A 147 4.60 7.81 -1.67
C ILE A 147 4.32 6.98 -2.91
N CYS A 148 3.61 5.87 -2.74
CA CYS A 148 3.19 4.98 -3.81
C CYS A 148 1.71 5.26 -4.12
N LEU A 149 1.43 5.87 -5.26
CA LEU A 149 0.06 6.19 -5.70
C LEU A 149 -0.61 4.91 -6.19
N GLU A 150 -1.72 4.55 -5.58
CA GLU A 150 -2.41 3.31 -5.88
C GLU A 150 -3.61 3.56 -6.79
N PRO A 151 -3.72 2.81 -7.92
CA PRO A 151 -4.95 2.75 -8.69
C PRO A 151 -6.06 2.14 -7.84
N ASN A 152 -7.20 2.83 -7.71
CA ASN A 152 -8.38 2.24 -7.08
C ASN A 152 -9.54 2.15 -8.08
N PRO A 153 -10.04 0.95 -8.36
CA PRO A 153 -11.18 0.74 -9.25
C PRO A 153 -12.41 1.56 -8.86
N SER A 154 -13.20 1.97 -9.86
CA SER A 154 -14.46 2.71 -9.62
C SER A 154 -15.44 1.95 -8.73
N HIS A 155 -15.33 0.63 -8.64
CA HIS A 155 -16.09 -0.21 -7.71
C HIS A 155 -15.94 0.26 -6.24
N TYR A 156 -14.77 0.77 -5.86
CA TYR A 156 -14.51 1.33 -4.52
C TYR A 156 -14.96 2.79 -4.38
N GLY A 157 -15.72 3.31 -5.34
CA GLY A 157 -16.19 4.70 -5.36
C GLY A 157 -15.13 5.72 -5.78
N ALA A 158 -14.01 5.27 -6.35
CA ALA A 158 -12.99 6.16 -6.90
C ALA A 158 -13.45 6.79 -8.22
N ASN A 159 -13.08 8.06 -8.41
CA ASN A 159 -13.29 8.80 -9.65
C ASN A 159 -12.01 9.50 -10.16
N PHE A 160 -10.85 9.16 -9.57
CA PHE A 160 -9.53 9.65 -9.94
C PHE A 160 -8.46 8.60 -9.66
N MET A 161 -7.55 8.38 -10.60
CA MET A 161 -6.58 7.28 -10.61
C MET A 161 -7.28 5.91 -10.46
N ILE A 162 -8.26 5.67 -11.34
CA ILE A 162 -9.14 4.48 -11.24
C ILE A 162 -8.53 3.22 -11.87
N ASN A 163 -7.44 3.37 -12.63
CA ASN A 163 -6.73 2.28 -13.29
C ASN A 163 -5.23 2.58 -13.43
N SER A 164 -4.48 1.57 -13.84
CA SER A 164 -3.03 1.67 -13.97
C SER A 164 -2.57 2.73 -14.97
N ALA A 165 -3.25 2.86 -16.11
CA ALA A 165 -2.87 3.80 -17.16
C ALA A 165 -3.04 5.26 -16.71
N GLU A 166 -4.17 5.58 -16.08
CA GLU A 166 -4.42 6.92 -15.52
C GLU A 166 -3.41 7.24 -14.42
N THR A 167 -3.20 6.32 -13.47
CA THR A 167 -2.26 6.52 -12.35
C THR A 167 -0.83 6.71 -12.87
N ALA A 168 -0.39 5.92 -13.85
CA ALA A 168 0.92 6.08 -14.47
C ALA A 168 1.07 7.44 -15.18
N SER A 169 0.01 7.89 -15.90
CA SER A 169 -0.01 9.21 -16.54
C SER A 169 0.14 10.34 -15.53
N ILE A 170 -0.60 10.29 -14.42
CA ILE A 170 -0.52 11.29 -13.34
C ILE A 170 0.87 11.24 -12.67
N THR A 171 1.39 10.06 -12.37
CA THR A 171 2.71 9.90 -11.75
C THR A 171 3.83 10.51 -12.63
N ARG A 172 3.77 10.30 -13.95
CA ARG A 172 4.72 10.93 -14.89
C ARG A 172 4.59 12.46 -14.91
N GLN A 173 3.38 13.00 -14.84
CA GLN A 173 3.16 14.45 -14.81
C GLN A 173 3.60 15.08 -13.49
N ILE A 174 3.47 14.38 -12.36
CA ILE A 174 4.02 14.81 -11.06
C ILE A 174 5.52 14.93 -11.17
N ALA A 175 6.20 13.97 -11.81
CA ALA A 175 7.63 13.95 -12.09
C ALA A 175 8.48 14.27 -10.84
N HIS A 176 8.19 13.59 -9.71
CA HIS A 176 8.88 13.80 -8.44
C HIS A 176 9.54 12.50 -7.95
N GLN A 177 10.81 12.55 -7.54
CA GLN A 177 11.61 11.37 -7.18
C GLN A 177 11.08 10.58 -5.97
N ALA A 178 10.32 11.20 -5.08
CA ALA A 178 9.70 10.55 -3.92
C ALA A 178 8.22 10.16 -4.18
N ILE A 179 7.75 10.24 -5.42
CA ILE A 179 6.43 9.79 -5.84
C ILE A 179 6.60 8.66 -6.85
N CYS A 180 5.97 7.54 -6.60
CA CYS A 180 5.95 6.38 -7.49
C CYS A 180 4.53 5.81 -7.57
N MET A 181 4.37 4.68 -8.21
CA MET A 181 3.09 3.99 -8.39
C MET A 181 3.07 2.70 -7.57
N GLN A 182 1.91 2.36 -7.02
CA GLN A 182 1.59 1.05 -6.47
C GLN A 182 1.10 0.11 -7.57
N LEU A 183 1.55 -1.14 -7.56
CA LEU A 183 0.93 -2.22 -8.32
C LEU A 183 0.07 -3.05 -7.35
N ASP A 184 -1.23 -3.15 -7.64
CA ASP A 184 -2.16 -3.96 -6.83
C ASP A 184 -2.86 -5.00 -7.70
N THR A 185 -2.75 -6.30 -7.33
CA THR A 185 -3.24 -7.38 -8.16
C THR A 185 -4.76 -7.53 -8.16
N GLY A 186 -5.42 -7.17 -7.07
CA GLY A 186 -6.89 -7.12 -6.98
C GLY A 186 -7.47 -6.02 -7.85
N ALA A 187 -6.84 -4.83 -7.83
CA ALA A 187 -7.23 -3.72 -8.70
C ALA A 187 -7.06 -4.08 -10.19
N LEU A 188 -5.93 -4.72 -10.56
CA LEU A 188 -5.74 -5.22 -11.93
C LEU A 188 -6.85 -6.20 -12.34
N THR A 189 -7.21 -7.13 -11.43
CA THR A 189 -8.26 -8.13 -11.66
C THR A 189 -9.61 -7.46 -11.88
N MET A 190 -10.00 -6.53 -11.02
CA MET A 190 -11.27 -5.80 -11.11
C MET A 190 -11.38 -4.97 -12.38
N ASN A 191 -10.29 -4.38 -12.82
CA ASN A 191 -10.23 -3.56 -14.03
C ASN A 191 -10.01 -4.40 -15.30
N ASN A 192 -9.88 -5.74 -15.21
CA ASN A 192 -9.50 -6.61 -16.31
C ASN A 192 -8.19 -6.17 -17.00
N GLU A 193 -7.24 -5.64 -16.22
CA GLU A 193 -5.94 -5.21 -16.73
C GLU A 193 -4.97 -6.40 -16.80
N LEU A 194 -4.25 -6.54 -17.91
CA LEU A 194 -3.25 -7.58 -18.06
C LEU A 194 -1.93 -7.16 -17.36
N PRO A 195 -1.44 -7.90 -16.36
CA PRO A 195 -0.26 -7.50 -15.58
C PRO A 195 0.99 -7.32 -16.45
N LYS A 196 1.17 -8.15 -17.48
CA LYS A 196 2.28 -8.03 -18.42
C LYS A 196 2.24 -6.71 -19.20
N THR A 197 1.06 -6.24 -19.60
CA THR A 197 0.90 -4.97 -20.32
C THR A 197 1.17 -3.80 -19.37
N VAL A 198 0.57 -3.80 -18.19
CA VAL A 198 0.77 -2.73 -17.19
C VAL A 198 2.24 -2.61 -16.82
N LEU A 199 2.92 -3.73 -16.54
CA LEU A 199 4.32 -3.71 -16.14
C LEU A 199 5.25 -3.31 -17.30
N ARG A 200 4.97 -3.74 -18.54
CA ARG A 200 5.72 -3.26 -19.71
C ARG A 200 5.66 -1.74 -19.84
N ASP A 201 4.48 -1.16 -19.57
CA ASP A 201 4.19 0.25 -19.87
C ASP A 201 4.51 1.19 -18.70
N SER A 202 4.75 0.65 -17.48
CA SER A 202 4.93 1.48 -16.27
C SER A 202 5.91 0.92 -15.23
N VAL A 203 6.75 -0.05 -15.60
CA VAL A 203 7.68 -0.72 -14.65
C VAL A 203 8.58 0.27 -13.91
N GLU A 204 9.03 1.32 -14.59
CA GLU A 204 9.90 2.36 -14.04
C GLU A 204 9.25 3.19 -12.93
N LEU A 205 7.92 3.16 -12.85
CA LEU A 205 7.14 3.91 -11.86
C LEU A 205 6.83 3.07 -10.63
N ILE A 206 6.89 1.73 -10.72
CA ILE A 206 6.42 0.85 -9.63
C ILE A 206 7.41 0.88 -8.47
N GLY A 207 6.94 1.34 -7.32
CA GLY A 207 7.72 1.38 -6.08
C GLY A 207 7.34 0.32 -5.07
N HIS A 208 6.12 -0.21 -5.13
CA HIS A 208 5.61 -1.21 -4.19
C HIS A 208 4.56 -2.12 -4.86
N VAL A 209 4.38 -3.33 -4.31
CA VAL A 209 3.48 -4.34 -4.89
C VAL A 209 2.60 -4.94 -3.81
N HIS A 210 1.29 -4.86 -3.97
CA HIS A 210 0.32 -5.63 -3.21
C HIS A 210 -0.17 -6.86 -3.98
N ALA A 211 -0.13 -8.01 -3.33
CA ALA A 211 -0.88 -9.20 -3.73
C ALA A 211 -2.20 -9.17 -2.98
N SER A 212 -3.28 -8.93 -3.69
CA SER A 212 -4.62 -8.77 -3.14
C SER A 212 -5.67 -9.46 -4.02
N GLU A 213 -6.83 -9.65 -3.46
CA GLU A 213 -8.04 -10.06 -4.16
C GLU A 213 -9.01 -8.88 -4.28
N PRO A 214 -9.98 -8.91 -5.22
CA PRO A 214 -11.12 -8.01 -5.16
C PRO A 214 -11.77 -8.01 -3.76
N ASP A 215 -12.20 -6.84 -3.30
CA ASP A 215 -12.79 -6.61 -1.98
C ASP A 215 -11.88 -6.98 -0.80
N LEU A 216 -10.57 -7.16 -1.05
CA LEU A 216 -9.54 -7.50 -0.07
C LEU A 216 -9.87 -8.74 0.77
N VAL A 217 -10.59 -9.70 0.18
CA VAL A 217 -10.78 -11.01 0.80
C VAL A 217 -9.43 -11.76 0.91
N PRO A 218 -9.31 -12.80 1.75
CA PRO A 218 -8.08 -13.58 1.84
C PRO A 218 -7.62 -14.13 0.48
N LEU A 219 -6.31 -14.12 0.22
CA LEU A 219 -5.75 -14.63 -1.02
C LEU A 219 -6.22 -16.07 -1.29
N GLY A 220 -6.74 -16.28 -2.49
CA GLY A 220 -7.32 -17.54 -2.93
C GLY A 220 -8.82 -17.67 -2.73
N ASP A 221 -9.46 -16.71 -2.06
CA ASP A 221 -10.93 -16.67 -1.91
C ASP A 221 -11.59 -15.80 -3.01
N GLY A 222 -10.79 -15.07 -3.80
CA GLY A 222 -11.26 -14.24 -4.91
C GLY A 222 -10.94 -14.80 -6.28
N ALA A 223 -10.90 -13.90 -7.27
CA ALA A 223 -10.74 -14.25 -8.69
C ALA A 223 -9.36 -13.91 -9.27
N THR A 224 -8.43 -13.41 -8.45
CA THR A 224 -7.10 -13.01 -8.92
C THR A 224 -6.29 -14.22 -9.36
N ASN A 225 -5.78 -14.18 -10.59
CA ASN A 225 -4.86 -15.22 -11.07
C ASN A 225 -3.43 -14.92 -10.58
N HIS A 226 -3.14 -15.29 -9.33
CA HIS A 226 -1.83 -15.03 -8.70
C HIS A 226 -0.65 -15.65 -9.43
N LEU A 227 -0.82 -16.75 -10.16
CA LEU A 227 0.26 -17.34 -10.97
C LEU A 227 0.61 -16.45 -12.16
N GLN A 228 -0.40 -15.90 -12.85
CA GLN A 228 -0.21 -14.96 -13.94
C GLN A 228 0.40 -13.65 -13.44
N MET A 229 -0.09 -13.12 -12.31
CA MET A 229 0.47 -11.94 -11.65
C MET A 229 1.95 -12.15 -11.31
N CYS A 230 2.26 -13.26 -10.66
CA CYS A 230 3.64 -13.61 -10.29
C CYS A 230 4.56 -13.72 -11.51
N ALA A 231 4.13 -14.37 -12.58
CA ALA A 231 4.95 -14.50 -13.79
C ALA A 231 5.35 -13.13 -14.35
N ALA A 232 4.41 -12.19 -14.42
CA ALA A 232 4.68 -10.84 -14.88
C ALA A 232 5.58 -10.06 -13.89
N ILE A 233 5.30 -10.14 -12.59
CA ILE A 233 6.09 -9.46 -11.56
C ILE A 233 7.52 -9.99 -11.54
N LYS A 234 7.74 -11.31 -11.60
CA LYS A 234 9.08 -11.90 -11.65
C LYS A 234 9.87 -11.46 -12.89
N GLN A 235 9.19 -11.29 -14.02
CA GLN A 235 9.82 -10.85 -15.26
C GLN A 235 10.30 -9.40 -15.21
N HIS A 236 9.51 -8.50 -14.61
CA HIS A 236 9.74 -7.04 -14.67
C HIS A 236 10.27 -6.45 -13.37
N LEU A 237 9.93 -7.04 -12.23
CA LEU A 237 10.22 -6.55 -10.87
C LEU A 237 10.84 -7.66 -9.97
N PRO A 238 11.90 -8.36 -10.43
CA PRO A 238 12.41 -9.58 -9.75
C PRO A 238 12.91 -9.35 -8.33
N GLN A 239 13.28 -8.11 -8.00
CA GLN A 239 13.81 -7.73 -6.69
C GLN A 239 12.77 -7.11 -5.75
N HIS A 240 11.52 -6.92 -6.22
CA HIS A 240 10.49 -6.31 -5.39
C HIS A 240 9.97 -7.30 -4.34
N LEU A 241 9.70 -6.74 -3.17
CA LEU A 241 8.89 -7.40 -2.14
C LEU A 241 7.44 -7.40 -2.59
N VAL A 242 6.72 -8.49 -2.33
CA VAL A 242 5.28 -8.61 -2.57
C VAL A 242 4.59 -8.68 -1.21
N CYS A 243 3.78 -7.68 -0.90
CA CYS A 243 3.03 -7.61 0.34
C CYS A 243 1.61 -8.13 0.13
N ILE A 244 1.19 -9.10 0.92
CA ILE A 244 -0.21 -9.56 0.94
C ILE A 244 -1.07 -8.45 1.54
N GLU A 245 -2.11 -8.06 0.81
CA GLU A 245 -3.12 -7.14 1.28
C GLU A 245 -4.47 -7.83 1.35
N MET A 246 -4.99 -7.97 2.56
CA MET A 246 -6.33 -8.49 2.86
C MET A 246 -6.84 -7.85 4.14
N VAL A 247 -8.15 -7.68 4.29
CA VAL A 247 -8.73 -7.18 5.54
C VAL A 247 -8.96 -8.30 6.54
N ALA A 248 -8.99 -7.94 7.82
CA ALA A 248 -9.36 -8.86 8.90
C ALA A 248 -10.74 -9.48 8.66
N THR A 249 -10.82 -10.80 8.69
CA THR A 249 -12.06 -11.55 8.43
C THR A 249 -13.04 -11.46 9.60
N GLN A 250 -14.35 -11.47 9.30
CA GLN A 250 -15.39 -11.44 10.34
C GLN A 250 -15.98 -12.84 10.64
N HIS A 251 -15.74 -13.82 9.77
CA HIS A 251 -16.42 -15.12 9.79
C HIS A 251 -15.50 -16.27 10.21
N GLU A 252 -14.21 -16.01 10.34
CA GLU A 252 -13.22 -16.98 10.81
C GLU A 252 -12.13 -16.25 11.63
N PRO A 253 -11.39 -16.97 12.51
CA PRO A 253 -10.26 -16.38 13.23
C PRO A 253 -9.21 -15.84 12.26
N HIS A 254 -8.68 -14.64 12.52
CA HIS A 254 -7.70 -13.98 11.64
C HIS A 254 -6.46 -14.86 11.37
N LEU A 255 -5.95 -15.57 12.36
CA LEU A 255 -4.82 -16.48 12.18
C LEU A 255 -5.10 -17.58 11.15
N VAL A 256 -6.34 -18.06 11.04
CA VAL A 256 -6.73 -19.09 10.09
C VAL A 256 -6.72 -18.53 8.66
N SER A 257 -7.37 -17.37 8.46
CA SER A 257 -7.40 -16.71 7.15
C SER A 257 -6.02 -16.26 6.70
N ILE A 258 -5.19 -15.71 7.61
CA ILE A 258 -3.80 -15.33 7.32
C ILE A 258 -3.00 -16.57 6.91
N GLU A 259 -3.10 -17.68 7.65
CA GLU A 259 -2.35 -18.91 7.32
C GLU A 259 -2.73 -19.45 5.93
N ARG A 260 -4.01 -19.40 5.55
CA ARG A 260 -4.46 -19.78 4.21
C ARG A 260 -3.87 -18.85 3.14
N ALA A 261 -3.97 -17.55 3.35
CA ALA A 261 -3.41 -16.53 2.44
C ALA A 261 -1.89 -16.68 2.27
N LEU A 262 -1.15 -16.94 3.36
CA LEU A 262 0.30 -17.22 3.30
C LEU A 262 0.61 -18.45 2.45
N LYS A 263 -0.14 -19.54 2.58
CA LYS A 263 0.05 -20.77 1.77
C LYS A 263 -0.15 -20.48 0.28
N VAL A 264 -1.19 -19.71 -0.08
CA VAL A 264 -1.44 -19.29 -1.46
C VAL A 264 -0.30 -18.41 -1.99
N ALA A 265 0.11 -17.39 -1.22
CA ALA A 265 1.19 -16.48 -1.62
C ALA A 265 2.52 -17.22 -1.78
N ILE A 266 2.88 -18.13 -0.87
CA ILE A 266 4.10 -18.92 -0.95
C ILE A 266 4.06 -19.80 -2.20
N SER A 267 2.95 -20.47 -2.45
CA SER A 267 2.78 -21.31 -3.63
C SER A 267 2.89 -20.50 -4.93
N ALA A 268 2.31 -19.30 -4.99
CA ALA A 268 2.30 -18.50 -6.21
C ALA A 268 3.61 -17.70 -6.41
N TYR A 269 4.11 -17.02 -5.37
CA TYR A 269 5.15 -16.01 -5.53
C TYR A 269 6.55 -16.44 -5.05
N ARG A 270 6.65 -17.45 -4.15
CA ARG A 270 7.95 -17.90 -3.61
C ARG A 270 8.55 -19.08 -4.38
N GLN A 271 7.76 -19.81 -5.21
CA GLN A 271 8.29 -20.95 -5.95
C GLN A 271 9.56 -20.54 -6.70
N ASP A 272 10.67 -21.17 -6.35
CA ASP A 272 11.87 -21.16 -7.17
C ASP A 272 11.50 -21.80 -8.51
N SER A 273 11.98 -21.19 -9.58
CA SER A 273 11.90 -21.80 -10.91
C SER A 273 12.58 -23.16 -10.79
N THR A 274 11.81 -24.22 -10.56
CA THR A 274 12.33 -25.58 -10.71
C THR A 274 12.91 -25.68 -12.09
N LYS A 275 14.20 -25.97 -12.12
CA LYS A 275 15.07 -26.17 -13.29
C LYS A 275 14.44 -27.05 -14.35
#